data_a56689662914006ec5bdcb7f1a6a9f8e
#
_entry.id   a56689662914006ec5bdcb7f1a6a9f8e
#
_cell.length_a   1.000
_cell.length_b   1.000
_cell.length_c   1.000
_cell.angle_alpha   90.00
_cell.angle_beta   90.00
_cell.angle_gamma   90.00
#
_symmetry.space_group_name_H-M   'P 1'
#
loop_
_entity.id
_entity.type
_entity.pdbx_description
1 polymer ?
#
loop_
_entity_poly.entity_id
_entity_poly.type
_entity_poly.pdbx_seq_one_letter_code
_entity_poly.pdbx_strand_id
1 'polypeptide(L)'
;MTDSFDYKQLTAHLPPPVFVPLPGYLPQTPEAMLASAEQFHADMARRRTTRDFSTQAVPRRLIELAMLTAGTAPSGAHRQPWRFVAIDDPAIKAQLRAAAEAEELKTYRSRMPLEWREALHPLGTDHIKAHMTDAPWIVVLFAEKFGIQADGSQRKNYYVDESVGIAAGLFIAAIQMMGLVTLTHTPNPMAFLRELLGRGANERAVLLMPVGYPAANAQVPDLQRLPAQAIIQWNVSAG
;
A
#
# COMPACT_ATOMS: atom_id res chain seq x y z
N MET A 1 -3.63 20.27 -45.15
CA MET A 1 -4.65 20.80 -44.21
C MET A 1 -4.50 20.00 -42.93
N THR A 2 -3.89 20.59 -41.93
CA THR A 2 -3.81 19.96 -40.58
C THR A 2 -5.18 20.11 -39.96
N ASP A 3 -5.89 19.00 -39.89
CA ASP A 3 -7.18 18.91 -39.18
C ASP A 3 -6.90 19.33 -37.71
N SER A 4 -7.34 20.54 -37.32
CA SER A 4 -7.11 21.05 -35.98
C SER A 4 -8.07 20.32 -35.03
N PHE A 5 -7.59 19.24 -34.39
CA PHE A 5 -8.35 18.52 -33.39
C PHE A 5 -8.67 19.44 -32.21
N ASP A 6 -9.95 19.78 -32.05
CA ASP A 6 -10.43 20.58 -30.92
C ASP A 6 -11.10 19.68 -29.87
N TYR A 7 -10.34 19.33 -28.82
CA TYR A 7 -10.84 18.54 -27.69
C TYR A 7 -12.08 19.15 -27.01
N LYS A 8 -12.22 20.48 -27.01
CA LYS A 8 -13.37 21.17 -26.37
C LYS A 8 -14.70 20.81 -27.03
N GLN A 9 -14.70 20.52 -28.34
CA GLN A 9 -15.91 20.09 -29.04
C GLN A 9 -16.42 18.73 -28.53
N LEU A 10 -15.51 17.81 -28.16
CA LEU A 10 -15.88 16.49 -27.65
C LEU A 10 -16.54 16.56 -26.26
N THR A 11 -16.24 17.59 -25.50
CA THR A 11 -16.72 17.77 -24.12
C THR A 11 -17.75 18.89 -23.98
N ALA A 12 -18.21 19.51 -25.10
CA ALA A 12 -19.12 20.64 -25.08
C ALA A 12 -20.50 20.35 -24.43
N HIS A 13 -20.88 19.08 -24.37
CA HIS A 13 -22.11 18.60 -23.71
C HIS A 13 -21.97 18.43 -22.18
N LEU A 14 -20.74 18.54 -21.65
CA LEU A 14 -20.45 18.40 -20.23
C LEU A 14 -20.45 19.78 -19.54
N PRO A 15 -20.79 19.86 -18.25
CA PRO A 15 -20.63 21.10 -17.51
C PRO A 15 -19.13 21.51 -17.48
N PRO A 16 -18.86 22.84 -17.55
CA PRO A 16 -17.49 23.32 -17.52
C PRO A 16 -16.81 22.94 -16.19
N PRO A 17 -15.49 22.67 -16.21
CA PRO A 17 -14.76 22.36 -14.98
C PRO A 17 -14.71 23.58 -14.05
N VAL A 18 -14.88 23.34 -12.75
CA VAL A 18 -14.77 24.36 -11.71
C VAL A 18 -13.37 24.32 -11.12
N PHE A 19 -12.70 25.46 -11.05
CA PHE A 19 -11.39 25.63 -10.43
C PHE A 19 -11.50 26.46 -9.15
N VAL A 20 -10.69 26.12 -8.17
CA VAL A 20 -10.55 26.87 -6.91
C VAL A 20 -9.07 27.21 -6.68
N PRO A 21 -8.73 28.27 -5.93
CA PRO A 21 -7.36 28.54 -5.54
C PRO A 21 -6.73 27.34 -4.84
N LEU A 22 -5.41 27.11 -5.04
CA LEU A 22 -4.67 26.03 -4.37
C LEU A 22 -4.76 26.21 -2.85
N PRO A 23 -5.43 25.31 -2.11
CA PRO A 23 -5.60 25.47 -0.68
C PRO A 23 -4.32 25.18 0.08
N GLY A 24 -4.05 25.95 1.14
CA GLY A 24 -3.02 25.65 2.14
C GLY A 24 -1.58 25.73 1.64
N TYR A 25 -1.31 26.33 0.46
CA TYR A 25 0.05 26.53 0.01
C TYR A 25 0.75 27.61 0.86
N LEU A 26 1.82 27.20 1.55
CA LEU A 26 2.66 28.08 2.34
C LEU A 26 4.07 28.06 1.73
N PRO A 27 4.57 29.20 1.23
CA PRO A 27 5.95 29.31 0.76
C PRO A 27 6.94 28.99 1.89
N GLN A 28 7.99 28.26 1.56
CA GLN A 28 9.11 27.96 2.46
C GLN A 28 10.41 28.48 1.88
N THR A 29 11.40 28.77 2.73
CA THR A 29 12.75 29.07 2.25
C THR A 29 13.43 27.79 1.76
N PRO A 30 14.40 27.89 0.82
CA PRO A 30 15.16 26.73 0.35
C PRO A 30 15.79 25.92 1.49
N GLU A 31 16.28 26.60 2.54
CA GLU A 31 16.89 25.96 3.71
C GLU A 31 15.86 25.12 4.50
N ALA A 32 14.66 25.68 4.72
CA ALA A 32 13.58 24.96 5.41
C ALA A 32 13.08 23.77 4.57
N MET A 33 13.01 23.93 3.26
CA MET A 33 12.65 22.82 2.33
C MET A 33 13.68 21.70 2.40
N LEU A 34 14.99 22.05 2.37
CA LEU A 34 16.07 21.07 2.45
C LEU A 34 16.04 20.33 3.80
N ALA A 35 15.94 21.05 4.90
CA ALA A 35 15.87 20.43 6.24
C ALA A 35 14.68 19.46 6.38
N SER A 36 13.51 19.84 5.86
CA SER A 36 12.31 18.97 5.87
C SER A 36 12.51 17.72 5.01
N ALA A 37 13.12 17.84 3.84
CA ALA A 37 13.39 16.73 2.94
C ALA A 37 14.41 15.75 3.54
N GLU A 38 15.50 16.26 4.14
CA GLU A 38 16.52 15.47 4.81
C GLU A 38 15.95 14.72 6.01
N GLN A 39 15.14 15.38 6.83
CA GLN A 39 14.47 14.74 7.97
C GLN A 39 13.54 13.61 7.51
N PHE A 40 12.68 13.86 6.53
CA PHE A 40 11.77 12.86 5.99
C PHE A 40 12.53 11.67 5.39
N HIS A 41 13.61 11.95 4.62
CA HIS A 41 14.46 10.90 4.07
C HIS A 41 15.11 10.06 5.18
N ALA A 42 15.65 10.69 6.22
CA ALA A 42 16.26 9.99 7.37
C ALA A 42 15.24 9.08 8.08
N ASP A 43 14.00 9.56 8.26
CA ASP A 43 12.91 8.76 8.86
C ASP A 43 12.54 7.56 7.99
N MET A 44 12.42 7.75 6.69
CA MET A 44 12.13 6.66 5.76
C MET A 44 13.31 5.69 5.58
N ALA A 45 14.55 6.16 5.70
CA ALA A 45 15.74 5.31 5.64
C ALA A 45 15.80 4.30 6.79
N ARG A 46 15.23 4.61 7.96
CA ARG A 46 15.13 3.67 9.10
C ARG A 46 14.04 2.62 8.93
N ARG A 47 13.08 2.81 8.01
CA ARG A 47 11.98 1.89 7.79
C ARG A 47 12.48 0.51 7.34
N ARG A 48 12.03 -0.53 8.02
CA ARG A 48 12.31 -1.93 7.67
C ARG A 48 11.01 -2.74 7.60
N THR A 49 11.03 -3.82 6.84
CA THR A 49 9.99 -4.86 6.88
C THR A 49 10.18 -5.67 8.15
N THR A 50 9.23 -5.58 9.09
CA THR A 50 9.31 -6.21 10.42
C THR A 50 8.26 -7.31 10.53
N ARG A 51 8.67 -8.46 11.07
CA ARG A 51 7.80 -9.62 11.30
C ARG A 51 7.61 -9.96 12.77
N ASP A 52 8.43 -9.39 13.63
CA ASP A 52 8.39 -9.60 15.08
C ASP A 52 7.62 -8.46 15.72
N PHE A 53 6.38 -8.71 16.12
CA PHE A 53 5.48 -7.72 16.70
C PHE A 53 5.32 -7.93 18.19
N SER A 54 5.19 -6.82 18.92
CA SER A 54 4.65 -6.79 20.26
C SER A 54 3.13 -6.93 20.21
N THR A 55 2.55 -7.61 21.20
CA THR A 55 1.09 -7.67 21.41
C THR A 55 0.51 -6.40 22.03
N GLN A 56 1.34 -5.37 22.28
CA GLN A 56 0.89 -4.10 22.83
C GLN A 56 -0.19 -3.47 21.92
N ALA A 57 -1.29 -3.07 22.53
CA ALA A 57 -2.40 -2.48 21.81
C ALA A 57 -2.00 -1.15 21.13
N VAL A 58 -2.46 -0.96 19.90
CA VAL A 58 -2.32 0.28 19.14
C VAL A 58 -3.68 0.95 19.08
N PRO A 59 -3.80 2.24 19.46
CA PRO A 59 -5.06 2.97 19.41
C PRO A 59 -5.66 2.97 18.00
N ARG A 60 -6.95 2.64 17.87
CA ARG A 60 -7.69 2.60 16.60
C ARG A 60 -7.54 3.89 15.79
N ARG A 61 -7.49 5.04 16.46
CA ARG A 61 -7.35 6.35 15.81
C ARG A 61 -6.05 6.48 15.00
N LEU A 62 -4.95 5.85 15.42
CA LEU A 62 -3.70 5.86 14.67
C LEU A 62 -3.84 5.09 13.35
N ILE A 63 -4.51 3.95 13.38
CA ILE A 63 -4.78 3.15 12.18
C ILE A 63 -5.72 3.90 11.23
N GLU A 64 -6.76 4.53 11.77
CA GLU A 64 -7.66 5.37 10.99
C GLU A 64 -6.92 6.54 10.32
N LEU A 65 -6.06 7.25 11.03
CA LEU A 65 -5.26 8.34 10.48
C LEU A 65 -4.31 7.88 9.38
N ALA A 66 -3.68 6.70 9.53
CA ALA A 66 -2.84 6.13 8.48
C ALA A 66 -3.65 5.82 7.21
N MET A 67 -4.85 5.24 7.34
CA MET A 67 -5.74 4.98 6.19
C MET A 67 -6.25 6.28 5.55
N LEU A 68 -6.59 7.29 6.35
CA LEU A 68 -6.99 8.61 5.85
C LEU A 68 -5.82 9.29 5.10
N THR A 69 -4.59 9.22 5.62
CA THR A 69 -3.39 9.70 4.93
C THR A 69 -3.21 8.99 3.59
N ALA A 70 -3.36 7.67 3.56
CA ALA A 70 -3.33 6.90 2.31
C ALA A 70 -4.43 7.34 1.34
N GLY A 71 -5.60 7.69 1.85
CA GLY A 71 -6.74 8.20 1.09
C GLY A 71 -6.50 9.55 0.40
N THR A 72 -5.45 10.28 0.76
CA THR A 72 -5.04 11.53 0.08
C THR A 72 -4.23 11.30 -1.20
N ALA A 73 -3.93 10.05 -1.54
CA ALA A 73 -3.19 9.70 -2.75
C ALA A 73 -3.84 10.26 -4.02
N PRO A 74 -3.07 10.68 -5.03
CA PRO A 74 -3.62 10.93 -6.35
C PRO A 74 -4.11 9.63 -7.00
N SER A 75 -5.09 9.75 -7.91
CA SER A 75 -5.60 8.59 -8.65
C SER A 75 -6.07 8.97 -10.04
N GLY A 76 -6.04 8.02 -10.96
CA GLY A 76 -6.52 8.20 -12.33
C GLY A 76 -7.96 8.72 -12.35
N ALA A 77 -8.18 9.89 -12.98
CA ALA A 77 -9.45 10.60 -13.03
C ALA A 77 -10.13 10.77 -11.65
N HIS A 78 -9.33 10.91 -10.60
CA HIS A 78 -9.78 11.06 -9.20
C HIS A 78 -10.75 9.95 -8.76
N ARG A 79 -10.53 8.71 -9.23
CA ARG A 79 -11.42 7.57 -8.97
C ARG A 79 -11.25 6.96 -7.58
N GLN A 80 -10.10 7.14 -6.92
CA GLN A 80 -9.81 6.65 -5.56
C GLN A 80 -10.16 5.16 -5.40
N PRO A 81 -9.54 4.28 -6.22
CA PRO A 81 -9.93 2.88 -6.36
C PRO A 81 -9.33 1.98 -5.27
N TRP A 82 -9.28 2.45 -4.04
CA TRP A 82 -8.78 1.73 -2.88
C TRP A 82 -9.84 1.56 -1.82
N ARG A 83 -9.80 0.40 -1.15
CA ARG A 83 -10.60 0.13 0.05
C ARG A 83 -9.69 -0.49 1.09
N PHE A 84 -9.72 0.04 2.30
CA PHE A 84 -8.98 -0.49 3.44
C PHE A 84 -9.92 -1.22 4.38
N VAL A 85 -9.50 -2.38 4.86
CA VAL A 85 -10.19 -3.14 5.91
C VAL A 85 -9.21 -3.32 7.05
N ALA A 86 -9.51 -2.74 8.22
CA ALA A 86 -8.70 -2.86 9.42
C ALA A 86 -9.34 -3.87 10.39
N ILE A 87 -8.54 -4.79 10.91
CA ILE A 87 -8.98 -5.94 11.71
C ILE A 87 -8.13 -6.00 12.99
N ASP A 88 -8.79 -5.94 14.14
CA ASP A 88 -8.21 -6.17 15.48
C ASP A 88 -8.83 -7.40 16.17
N ASP A 89 -9.91 -7.94 15.63
CA ASP A 89 -10.58 -9.13 16.16
C ASP A 89 -9.67 -10.34 16.10
N PRO A 90 -9.34 -10.98 17.25
CA PRO A 90 -8.44 -12.13 17.29
C PRO A 90 -8.96 -13.36 16.51
N ALA A 91 -10.28 -13.57 16.46
CA ALA A 91 -10.87 -14.72 15.78
C ALA A 91 -10.75 -14.54 14.26
N ILE A 92 -10.99 -13.34 13.74
CA ILE A 92 -10.82 -13.03 12.32
C ILE A 92 -9.33 -13.11 11.94
N LYS A 93 -8.42 -12.57 12.75
CA LYS A 93 -6.96 -12.66 12.53
C LYS A 93 -6.49 -14.11 12.47
N ALA A 94 -7.00 -14.99 13.36
CA ALA A 94 -6.67 -16.41 13.36
C ALA A 94 -7.16 -17.11 12.09
N GLN A 95 -8.36 -16.80 11.60
CA GLN A 95 -8.89 -17.34 10.34
C GLN A 95 -8.05 -16.89 9.14
N LEU A 96 -7.69 -15.61 9.09
CA LEU A 96 -6.83 -15.05 8.03
C LEU A 96 -5.45 -15.71 8.02
N ARG A 97 -4.86 -15.91 9.21
CA ARG A 97 -3.58 -16.60 9.37
C ARG A 97 -3.65 -18.02 8.86
N ALA A 98 -4.64 -18.80 9.31
CA ALA A 98 -4.80 -20.19 8.90
C ALA A 98 -4.96 -20.34 7.38
N ALA A 99 -5.76 -19.47 6.76
CA ALA A 99 -5.94 -19.46 5.31
C ALA A 99 -4.66 -19.08 4.55
N ALA A 100 -3.94 -18.04 5.02
CA ALA A 100 -2.68 -17.63 4.41
C ALA A 100 -1.60 -18.71 4.52
N GLU A 101 -1.42 -19.32 5.70
CA GLU A 101 -0.47 -20.40 5.93
C GLU A 101 -0.78 -21.64 5.05
N ALA A 102 -2.06 -21.97 4.89
CA ALA A 102 -2.49 -23.07 4.04
C ALA A 102 -2.17 -22.82 2.54
N GLU A 103 -2.40 -21.61 2.03
CA GLU A 103 -2.06 -21.25 0.65
C GLU A 103 -0.55 -21.17 0.42
N GLU A 104 0.17 -20.59 1.36
CA GLU A 104 1.64 -20.52 1.25
C GLU A 104 2.28 -21.89 1.36
N LEU A 105 1.79 -22.78 2.22
CA LEU A 105 2.30 -24.15 2.29
C LEU A 105 2.19 -24.87 0.94
N LYS A 106 1.07 -24.71 0.22
CA LYS A 106 0.91 -25.25 -1.13
C LYS A 106 1.92 -24.63 -2.09
N THR A 107 2.13 -23.31 -1.98
CA THR A 107 3.08 -22.57 -2.83
C THR A 107 4.51 -23.04 -2.59
N TYR A 108 4.96 -23.12 -1.33
CA TYR A 108 6.30 -23.60 -0.97
C TYR A 108 6.54 -25.07 -1.38
N ARG A 109 5.51 -25.92 -1.32
CA ARG A 109 5.63 -27.35 -1.68
C ARG A 109 5.71 -27.57 -3.19
N SER A 110 4.90 -26.87 -4.00
CA SER A 110 4.68 -27.28 -5.39
C SER A 110 4.64 -26.17 -6.45
N ARG A 111 4.46 -24.90 -6.06
CA ARG A 111 4.26 -23.81 -7.03
C ARG A 111 5.45 -22.86 -7.14
N MET A 112 6.39 -22.91 -6.19
CA MET A 112 7.49 -21.97 -6.08
C MET A 112 8.70 -22.46 -6.90
N PRO A 113 9.10 -21.75 -7.97
CA PRO A 113 10.33 -22.06 -8.72
C PRO A 113 11.58 -21.90 -7.85
N LEU A 114 12.69 -22.53 -8.22
CA LEU A 114 13.96 -22.44 -7.50
C LEU A 114 14.44 -21.01 -7.36
N GLU A 115 14.45 -20.26 -8.44
CA GLU A 115 14.83 -18.84 -8.47
C GLU A 115 14.10 -18.01 -7.41
N TRP A 116 12.79 -18.23 -7.26
CA TRP A 116 12.01 -17.52 -6.24
C TRP A 116 12.36 -17.94 -4.82
N ARG A 117 12.67 -19.23 -4.59
CA ARG A 117 13.16 -19.72 -3.28
C ARG A 117 14.48 -19.08 -2.92
N GLU A 118 15.40 -18.98 -3.88
CA GLU A 118 16.70 -18.33 -3.71
C GLU A 118 16.55 -16.84 -3.36
N ALA A 119 15.62 -16.13 -4.04
CA ALA A 119 15.33 -14.73 -3.76
C ALA A 119 14.69 -14.50 -2.38
N LEU A 120 13.90 -15.46 -1.87
CA LEU A 120 13.28 -15.36 -0.55
C LEU A 120 14.21 -15.82 0.59
N HIS A 121 15.21 -16.64 0.31
CA HIS A 121 16.07 -17.20 1.33
C HIS A 121 16.72 -16.15 2.25
N PRO A 122 17.31 -15.04 1.74
CA PRO A 122 17.88 -14.00 2.58
C PRO A 122 16.86 -13.25 3.45
N LEU A 123 15.57 -13.38 3.15
CA LEU A 123 14.49 -12.73 3.92
C LEU A 123 14.10 -13.52 5.16
N GLY A 124 14.57 -14.78 5.30
CA GLY A 124 14.24 -15.64 6.43
C GLY A 124 12.75 -15.91 6.60
N THR A 125 11.96 -15.96 5.50
CA THR A 125 10.52 -16.17 5.55
C THR A 125 10.16 -17.60 5.12
N ASP A 126 9.14 -18.15 5.77
CA ASP A 126 8.56 -19.45 5.48
C ASP A 126 7.03 -19.37 5.40
N HIS A 127 6.34 -20.51 5.45
CA HIS A 127 4.89 -20.58 5.41
C HIS A 127 4.20 -20.23 6.74
N ILE A 128 4.92 -20.12 7.85
CA ILE A 128 4.38 -19.78 9.16
C ILE A 128 4.27 -18.25 9.29
N LYS A 129 3.10 -17.78 9.64
CA LYS A 129 2.77 -16.33 9.65
C LYS A 129 2.32 -15.84 11.03
N ALA A 130 3.11 -16.12 12.06
CA ALA A 130 2.83 -15.71 13.45
C ALA A 130 2.51 -14.21 13.55
N HIS A 131 3.20 -13.37 12.80
CA HIS A 131 2.96 -11.93 12.73
C HIS A 131 1.51 -11.52 12.44
N MET A 132 0.69 -12.39 11.82
CA MET A 132 -0.71 -12.09 11.56
C MET A 132 -1.58 -12.15 12.82
N THR A 133 -1.18 -12.90 13.83
CA THR A 133 -1.87 -12.96 15.13
C THR A 133 -1.19 -12.11 16.19
N ASP A 134 0.12 -11.94 16.11
CA ASP A 134 0.92 -11.20 17.10
C ASP A 134 0.73 -9.69 16.95
N ALA A 135 0.70 -9.17 15.72
CA ALA A 135 0.40 -7.77 15.48
C ALA A 135 -1.01 -7.41 15.99
N PRO A 136 -1.19 -6.29 16.71
CA PRO A 136 -2.50 -5.85 17.20
C PRO A 136 -3.50 -5.60 16.07
N TRP A 137 -3.03 -5.12 14.92
CA TRP A 137 -3.86 -4.85 13.74
C TRP A 137 -3.38 -5.59 12.50
N ILE A 138 -4.33 -6.00 11.66
CA ILE A 138 -4.12 -6.32 10.25
C ILE A 138 -4.89 -5.30 9.42
N VAL A 139 -4.23 -4.69 8.44
CA VAL A 139 -4.87 -3.82 7.45
C VAL A 139 -4.75 -4.48 6.09
N VAL A 140 -5.89 -4.75 5.44
CA VAL A 140 -5.93 -5.29 4.07
C VAL A 140 -6.33 -4.19 3.11
N LEU A 141 -5.51 -3.98 2.10
CA LEU A 141 -5.76 -3.04 1.02
C LEU A 141 -6.31 -3.78 -0.19
N PHE A 142 -7.48 -3.35 -0.63
CA PHE A 142 -8.15 -3.82 -1.85
C PHE A 142 -8.09 -2.78 -2.95
N ALA A 143 -7.87 -3.24 -4.17
CA ALA A 143 -8.07 -2.47 -5.39
C ALA A 143 -9.49 -2.69 -5.92
N GLU A 144 -10.22 -1.60 -6.16
CA GLU A 144 -11.53 -1.62 -6.79
C GLU A 144 -11.35 -1.57 -8.31
N LYS A 145 -11.53 -2.68 -9.00
CA LYS A 145 -11.33 -2.81 -10.46
C LYS A 145 -12.26 -1.88 -11.25
N PHE A 146 -13.50 -1.75 -10.79
CA PHE A 146 -14.52 -0.85 -11.31
C PHE A 146 -15.45 -0.43 -10.17
N GLY A 147 -15.91 0.82 -10.20
CA GLY A 147 -16.93 1.30 -9.28
C GLY A 147 -18.31 0.80 -9.65
N ILE A 148 -19.21 0.72 -8.67
CA ILE A 148 -20.63 0.42 -8.89
C ILE A 148 -21.40 1.71 -8.63
N GLN A 149 -22.21 2.16 -9.60
CA GLN A 149 -23.04 3.33 -9.49
C GLN A 149 -24.36 3.01 -8.77
N ALA A 150 -25.12 4.05 -8.39
CA ALA A 150 -26.37 3.87 -7.66
C ALA A 150 -27.45 3.07 -8.45
N ASP A 151 -27.37 3.11 -9.78
CA ASP A 151 -28.24 2.33 -10.68
C ASP A 151 -27.74 0.91 -10.94
N GLY A 152 -26.65 0.50 -10.29
CA GLY A 152 -26.01 -0.82 -10.47
C GLY A 152 -25.07 -0.90 -11.68
N SER A 153 -24.97 0.13 -12.50
CA SER A 153 -24.04 0.14 -13.64
C SER A 153 -22.58 0.22 -13.18
N GLN A 154 -21.67 -0.27 -14.02
CA GLN A 154 -20.24 -0.23 -13.75
C GLN A 154 -19.65 1.11 -14.21
N ARG A 155 -18.81 1.69 -13.36
CA ARG A 155 -18.00 2.86 -13.66
C ARG A 155 -16.54 2.44 -13.78
N LYS A 156 -15.92 2.69 -14.94
CA LYS A 156 -14.50 2.38 -15.15
C LYS A 156 -13.60 3.17 -14.20
N ASN A 157 -12.67 2.48 -13.59
CA ASN A 157 -11.53 3.06 -12.88
C ASN A 157 -10.30 3.06 -13.80
N TYR A 158 -9.39 4.02 -13.59
CA TYR A 158 -8.20 4.23 -14.43
C TYR A 158 -6.96 4.16 -13.55
N TYR A 159 -5.85 3.58 -14.08
CA TYR A 159 -4.56 3.50 -13.40
C TYR A 159 -4.71 2.93 -11.98
N VAL A 160 -5.45 1.83 -11.88
CA VAL A 160 -5.87 1.26 -10.57
C VAL A 160 -4.66 0.81 -9.77
N ASP A 161 -3.75 0.06 -10.38
CA ASP A 161 -2.60 -0.52 -9.67
C ASP A 161 -1.60 0.56 -9.25
N GLU A 162 -1.34 1.55 -10.09
CA GLU A 162 -0.49 2.70 -9.77
C GLU A 162 -1.10 3.53 -8.64
N SER A 163 -2.39 3.83 -8.73
CA SER A 163 -3.11 4.61 -7.71
C SER A 163 -3.10 3.92 -6.34
N VAL A 164 -3.37 2.62 -6.33
CA VAL A 164 -3.36 1.80 -5.10
C VAL A 164 -1.94 1.65 -4.54
N GLY A 165 -0.93 1.55 -5.42
CA GLY A 165 0.48 1.52 -5.02
C GLY A 165 0.91 2.82 -4.33
N ILE A 166 0.50 3.98 -4.84
CA ILE A 166 0.78 5.27 -4.19
C ILE A 166 0.09 5.36 -2.82
N ALA A 167 -1.19 4.95 -2.73
CA ALA A 167 -1.92 4.92 -1.47
C ALA A 167 -1.24 3.99 -0.44
N ALA A 168 -0.77 2.82 -0.87
CA ALA A 168 -0.01 1.90 -0.02
C ALA A 168 1.29 2.53 0.49
N GLY A 169 2.03 3.24 -0.37
CA GLY A 169 3.25 3.95 0.02
C GLY A 169 2.98 5.02 1.08
N LEU A 170 1.92 5.82 0.93
CA LEU A 170 1.52 6.81 1.93
C LEU A 170 1.09 6.16 3.25
N PHE A 171 0.37 5.04 3.21
CA PHE A 171 0.03 4.27 4.41
C PHE A 171 1.29 3.83 5.16
N ILE A 172 2.24 3.22 4.46
CA ILE A 172 3.50 2.71 5.04
C ILE A 172 4.32 3.87 5.63
N ALA A 173 4.37 5.02 4.96
CA ALA A 173 5.04 6.21 5.46
C ALA A 173 4.36 6.74 6.74
N ALA A 174 3.03 6.81 6.77
CA ALA A 174 2.29 7.24 7.96
C ALA A 174 2.55 6.31 9.16
N ILE A 175 2.54 4.99 8.96
CA ILE A 175 2.87 4.01 10.01
C ILE A 175 4.29 4.24 10.55
N GLN A 176 5.28 4.45 9.67
CA GLN A 176 6.65 4.75 10.07
C GLN A 176 6.75 6.04 10.88
N MET A 177 6.09 7.11 10.44
CA MET A 177 6.10 8.41 11.13
C MET A 177 5.43 8.38 12.50
N MET A 178 4.52 7.42 12.73
CA MET A 178 3.89 7.18 14.04
C MET A 178 4.76 6.32 14.99
N GLY A 179 5.95 5.88 14.55
CA GLY A 179 6.82 4.97 15.33
C GLY A 179 6.31 3.53 15.37
N LEU A 180 5.41 3.17 14.47
CA LEU A 180 4.90 1.81 14.31
C LEU A 180 5.66 1.10 13.17
N VAL A 181 5.55 -0.24 13.15
CA VAL A 181 6.16 -1.07 12.10
C VAL A 181 5.09 -1.86 11.34
N THR A 182 5.45 -2.25 10.12
CA THR A 182 4.60 -3.05 9.24
C THR A 182 5.44 -3.87 8.27
N LEU A 183 4.77 -4.79 7.58
CA LEU A 183 5.29 -5.46 6.38
C LEU A 183 4.19 -5.50 5.31
N THR A 184 4.61 -5.65 4.06
CA THR A 184 3.70 -5.98 2.97
C THR A 184 3.70 -7.50 2.80
N HIS A 185 2.59 -8.14 3.10
CA HIS A 185 2.41 -9.57 2.93
C HIS A 185 1.44 -9.83 1.77
N THR A 186 1.85 -10.69 0.84
CA THR A 186 1.11 -11.01 -0.38
C THR A 186 0.99 -12.53 -0.53
N PRO A 187 0.21 -13.22 0.32
CA PRO A 187 -0.01 -14.66 0.17
C PRO A 187 -0.67 -14.92 -1.20
N ASN A 188 -0.08 -15.77 -2.01
CA ASN A 188 -0.55 -15.99 -3.37
C ASN A 188 -1.15 -17.41 -3.53
N PRO A 189 -2.42 -17.54 -3.96
CA PRO A 189 -3.39 -16.49 -4.33
C PRO A 189 -4.03 -15.80 -3.11
N MET A 190 -4.44 -14.52 -3.28
CA MET A 190 -5.07 -13.70 -2.23
C MET A 190 -6.61 -13.72 -2.26
N ALA A 191 -7.23 -14.57 -3.09
CA ALA A 191 -8.68 -14.59 -3.29
C ALA A 191 -9.46 -14.87 -2.00
N PHE A 192 -8.91 -15.68 -1.10
CA PHE A 192 -9.52 -16.00 0.21
C PHE A 192 -9.77 -14.75 1.07
N LEU A 193 -8.96 -13.70 0.94
CA LEU A 193 -9.15 -12.45 1.68
C LEU A 193 -10.47 -11.78 1.32
N ARG A 194 -10.84 -11.80 0.03
CA ARG A 194 -12.11 -11.26 -0.42
C ARG A 194 -13.29 -12.00 0.21
N GLU A 195 -13.22 -13.32 0.25
CA GLU A 195 -14.29 -14.18 0.78
C GLU A 195 -14.42 -14.04 2.30
N LEU A 196 -13.31 -14.17 3.04
CA LEU A 196 -13.31 -14.06 4.50
C LEU A 196 -13.74 -12.69 5.01
N LEU A 197 -13.45 -11.63 4.25
CA LEU A 197 -13.76 -10.25 4.63
C LEU A 197 -15.05 -9.72 3.96
N GLY A 198 -15.84 -10.58 3.29
CA GLY A 198 -17.12 -10.21 2.69
C GLY A 198 -17.01 -9.11 1.63
N ARG A 199 -15.92 -9.07 0.83
CA ARG A 199 -15.69 -8.01 -0.14
C ARG A 199 -16.34 -8.32 -1.50
N GLY A 200 -16.71 -7.24 -2.21
CA GLY A 200 -17.39 -7.33 -3.50
C GLY A 200 -16.54 -7.99 -4.60
N ALA A 201 -17.21 -8.54 -5.62
CA ALA A 201 -16.53 -9.18 -6.76
C ALA A 201 -15.67 -8.21 -7.59
N ASN A 202 -15.95 -6.90 -7.50
CA ASN A 202 -15.17 -5.83 -8.11
C ASN A 202 -13.88 -5.49 -7.34
N GLU A 203 -13.68 -6.05 -6.14
CA GLU A 203 -12.51 -5.80 -5.31
C GLU A 203 -11.50 -6.95 -5.40
N ARG A 204 -10.22 -6.60 -5.45
CA ARG A 204 -9.08 -7.52 -5.44
C ARG A 204 -8.14 -7.13 -4.32
N ALA A 205 -7.83 -8.05 -3.40
CA ALA A 205 -6.81 -7.83 -2.39
C ALA A 205 -5.44 -7.58 -3.06
N VAL A 206 -4.72 -6.57 -2.58
CA VAL A 206 -3.41 -6.15 -3.09
C VAL A 206 -2.32 -6.38 -2.06
N LEU A 207 -2.55 -5.94 -0.82
CA LEU A 207 -1.60 -6.07 0.28
C LEU A 207 -2.35 -6.44 1.56
N LEU A 208 -1.73 -7.31 2.36
CA LEU A 208 -2.07 -7.54 3.75
C LEU A 208 -0.93 -6.96 4.59
N MET A 209 -1.24 -6.07 5.52
CA MET A 209 -0.27 -5.32 6.29
C MET A 209 -0.55 -5.46 7.80
N PRO A 210 0.12 -6.37 8.50
CA PRO A 210 0.18 -6.34 9.95
C PRO A 210 0.80 -5.03 10.45
N VAL A 211 0.23 -4.45 11.49
CA VAL A 211 0.68 -3.16 12.06
C VAL A 211 0.73 -3.26 13.57
N GLY A 212 1.82 -2.78 14.16
CA GLY A 212 2.00 -2.76 15.61
C GLY A 212 3.33 -2.15 16.03
N TYR A 213 3.63 -2.23 17.32
CA TYR A 213 4.97 -1.97 17.82
C TYR A 213 5.89 -3.16 17.50
N PRO A 214 7.19 -2.95 17.26
CA PRO A 214 8.13 -4.06 17.16
C PRO A 214 8.25 -4.78 18.51
N ALA A 215 8.52 -6.08 18.50
CA ALA A 215 8.93 -6.81 19.71
C ALA A 215 10.26 -6.23 20.23
N ALA A 216 10.51 -6.36 21.53
CA ALA A 216 11.72 -5.79 22.16
C ALA A 216 13.03 -6.36 21.54
N ASN A 217 12.99 -7.58 21.03
CA ASN A 217 14.10 -8.27 20.38
C ASN A 217 13.89 -8.44 18.86
N ALA A 218 13.05 -7.61 18.25
CA ALA A 218 12.72 -7.70 16.83
C ALA A 218 13.99 -7.64 15.97
N GLN A 219 14.08 -8.57 15.02
CA GLN A 219 15.16 -8.65 14.06
C GLN A 219 14.65 -8.41 12.63
N VAL A 220 15.56 -7.95 11.79
CA VAL A 220 15.28 -7.76 10.37
C VAL A 220 16.46 -8.28 9.54
N PRO A 221 16.22 -8.84 8.35
CA PRO A 221 17.30 -9.30 7.48
C PRO A 221 18.32 -8.18 7.20
N ASP A 222 19.61 -8.49 7.21
CA ASP A 222 20.66 -7.54 6.85
C ASP A 222 20.70 -7.35 5.31
N LEU A 223 19.88 -6.43 4.82
CA LEU A 223 19.75 -6.14 3.40
C LEU A 223 20.13 -4.70 3.11
N GLN A 224 20.89 -4.50 2.05
CA GLN A 224 21.30 -3.18 1.57
C GLN A 224 20.31 -2.64 0.53
N ARG A 225 20.05 -1.33 0.59
CA ARG A 225 19.32 -0.64 -0.48
C ARG A 225 20.27 -0.34 -1.64
N LEU A 226 19.69 -0.20 -2.81
CA LEU A 226 20.44 0.26 -3.97
C LEU A 226 21.04 1.66 -3.70
N PRO A 227 22.25 1.94 -4.17
CA PRO A 227 22.85 3.26 -4.06
C PRO A 227 22.14 4.29 -4.97
N ALA A 228 22.30 5.56 -4.65
CA ALA A 228 21.63 6.65 -5.37
C ALA A 228 21.81 6.58 -6.90
N GLN A 229 22.99 6.23 -7.36
CA GLN A 229 23.34 6.13 -8.80
C GLN A 229 22.56 5.02 -9.54
N ALA A 230 22.06 4.01 -8.81
CA ALA A 230 21.25 2.94 -9.39
C ALA A 230 19.75 3.30 -9.49
N ILE A 231 19.30 4.33 -8.76
CA ILE A 231 17.89 4.74 -8.71
C ILE A 231 17.63 6.14 -9.23
N ILE A 232 18.68 6.95 -9.42
CA ILE A 232 18.57 8.34 -9.87
C ILE A 232 19.39 8.54 -11.14
N GLN A 233 18.78 9.11 -12.15
CA GLN A 233 19.44 9.52 -13.37
C GLN A 233 19.09 10.99 -13.67
N TRP A 234 20.12 11.82 -13.92
CA TRP A 234 19.98 13.24 -14.20
C TRP A 234 20.15 13.50 -15.70
N ASN A 235 19.27 14.33 -16.26
CA ASN A 235 19.44 14.88 -17.63
C ASN A 235 19.80 13.79 -18.68
N VAL A 236 18.94 12.81 -18.87
CA VAL A 236 19.18 11.74 -19.87
C VAL A 236 19.34 12.38 -21.24
N SER A 237 20.53 12.25 -21.84
CA SER A 237 20.73 12.58 -23.25
C SER A 237 19.96 11.60 -24.12
N ALA A 238 19.19 12.09 -25.10
CA ALA A 238 18.69 11.24 -26.16
C ALA A 238 19.90 10.68 -26.91
N GLY A 239 20.08 9.36 -26.91
CA GLY A 239 21.09 8.68 -27.70
C GLY A 239 20.79 8.76 -29.19
#